data_dbb3298630271dc8d35e59a4a11a3aa2
#
_entry.id   dbb3298630271dc8d35e59a4a11a3aa2
#
_cell.length_a   1.000
_cell.length_b   1.000
_cell.length_c   1.000
_cell.angle_alpha   90.00
_cell.angle_beta   90.00
_cell.angle_gamma   90.00
#
_symmetry.space_group_name_H-M   'P 1'
#
loop_
_entity.id
_entity.type
_entity.pdbx_description
1 polymer ?
#
loop_
_entity_poly.entity_id
_entity_poly.type
_entity_poly.pdbx_seq_one_letter_code
_entity_poly.pdbx_strand_id
1 'polypeptide(L)'
;MPSASTTSLKLDLEMKERIQRLAEARRRTSHWIMREAIDEYVSREEKREQLRLETIAAWEEYQRTGLHVTDEEMDEWLDKLGAGEDAPPPACHV
;
A
#
# COMPACT_ATOMS: atom_id res chain seq x y z
N MET A 1 -6.25 -13.80 19.46
CA MET A 1 -5.17 -14.05 18.47
C MET A 1 -5.75 -14.76 17.26
N PRO A 2 -5.48 -14.26 16.06
CA PRO A 2 -5.92 -15.00 14.88
C PRO A 2 -5.20 -16.34 14.80
N SER A 3 -5.91 -17.38 14.42
CA SER A 3 -5.31 -18.68 14.21
C SER A 3 -4.44 -18.64 12.96
N ALA A 4 -3.26 -19.25 13.05
CA ALA A 4 -2.40 -19.39 11.89
C ALA A 4 -3.00 -20.43 10.94
N SER A 5 -3.05 -20.11 9.67
CA SER A 5 -3.47 -21.05 8.64
C SER A 5 -2.39 -21.11 7.55
N THR A 6 -2.31 -22.23 6.88
CA THR A 6 -1.30 -22.43 5.86
C THR A 6 -1.82 -21.98 4.50
N THR A 7 -1.05 -21.16 3.82
CA THR A 7 -1.32 -20.73 2.45
C THR A 7 -0.11 -21.09 1.60
N SER A 8 -0.34 -21.68 0.45
CA SER A 8 0.72 -22.04 -0.49
C SER A 8 0.82 -21.01 -1.59
N LEU A 9 2.04 -20.63 -1.91
CA LEU A 9 2.33 -19.67 -2.99
C LEU A 9 3.40 -20.26 -3.90
N LYS A 10 3.10 -20.27 -5.19
CA LYS A 10 4.09 -20.72 -6.18
C LYS A 10 4.91 -19.53 -6.64
N LEU A 11 6.22 -19.65 -6.54
CA LEU A 11 7.16 -18.65 -7.01
C LEU A 11 8.06 -19.28 -8.06
N ASP A 12 8.48 -18.48 -9.04
CA ASP A 12 9.47 -18.95 -9.99
C ASP A 12 10.82 -19.09 -9.33
N LEU A 13 11.72 -19.86 -9.94
CA LEU A 13 13.02 -20.16 -9.38
C LEU A 13 13.84 -18.88 -9.12
N GLU A 14 13.79 -17.94 -10.06
CA GLU A 14 14.52 -16.68 -9.93
C GLU A 14 14.10 -15.91 -8.67
N MET A 15 12.79 -15.79 -8.44
CA MET A 15 12.28 -15.09 -7.27
C MET A 15 12.67 -15.80 -5.98
N LYS A 16 12.62 -17.14 -5.97
CA LYS A 16 13.07 -17.93 -4.81
C LYS A 16 14.51 -17.66 -4.48
N GLU A 17 15.37 -17.62 -5.48
CA GLU A 17 16.81 -17.36 -5.30
C GLU A 17 17.07 -15.96 -4.78
N ARG A 18 16.33 -14.98 -5.29
CA ARG A 18 16.43 -13.58 -4.84
C ARG A 18 16.05 -13.46 -3.37
N ILE A 19 14.97 -14.09 -2.98
CA ILE A 19 14.51 -14.09 -1.59
C ILE A 19 15.55 -14.76 -0.70
N GLN A 20 16.10 -15.89 -1.13
CA GLN A 20 17.10 -16.65 -0.40
C GLN A 20 18.37 -15.83 -0.16
N ARG A 21 18.87 -15.14 -1.20
CA ARG A 21 20.03 -14.27 -1.09
C ARG A 21 19.79 -13.13 -0.13
N LEU A 22 18.61 -12.53 -0.20
CA LEU A 22 18.25 -11.44 0.70
C LEU A 22 18.14 -11.91 2.15
N ALA A 23 17.57 -13.10 2.34
CA ALA A 23 17.44 -13.69 3.67
C ALA A 23 18.82 -13.94 4.29
N GLU A 24 19.74 -14.49 3.53
CA GLU A 24 21.11 -14.71 3.99
C GLU A 24 21.81 -13.39 4.35
N ALA A 25 21.67 -12.37 3.51
CA ALA A 25 22.26 -11.06 3.75
C ALA A 25 21.74 -10.43 5.04
N ARG A 26 20.48 -10.66 5.37
CA ARG A 26 19.84 -10.09 6.57
C ARG A 26 19.82 -11.03 7.75
N ARG A 27 20.40 -12.21 7.61
CA ARG A 27 20.41 -13.26 8.64
C ARG A 27 19.01 -13.62 9.13
N ARG A 28 18.09 -13.75 8.16
CA ARG A 28 16.71 -14.15 8.41
C ARG A 28 16.38 -15.35 7.54
N THR A 29 15.26 -15.99 7.82
CA THR A 29 14.80 -17.11 6.99
C THR A 29 14.07 -16.56 5.75
N SER A 30 14.02 -17.35 4.68
CA SER A 30 13.23 -17.01 3.51
C SER A 30 11.76 -16.82 3.88
N HIS A 31 11.25 -17.65 4.78
CA HIS A 31 9.88 -17.54 5.28
C HIS A 31 9.64 -16.19 5.95
N TRP A 32 10.57 -15.73 6.78
CA TRP A 32 10.47 -14.43 7.43
C TRP A 32 10.44 -13.28 6.40
N ILE A 33 11.31 -13.33 5.39
CA ILE A 33 11.36 -12.33 4.33
C ILE A 33 10.03 -12.29 3.57
N MET A 34 9.48 -13.45 3.23
CA MET A 34 8.21 -13.53 2.52
C MET A 34 7.05 -12.98 3.34
N ARG A 35 6.99 -13.34 4.61
CA ARG A 35 5.93 -12.83 5.50
C ARG A 35 6.02 -11.32 5.67
N GLU A 36 7.23 -10.81 5.85
CA GLU A 36 7.46 -9.38 6.01
C GLU A 36 7.06 -8.62 4.74
N ALA A 37 7.44 -9.14 3.57
CA ALA A 37 7.11 -8.55 2.29
C ALA A 37 5.59 -8.50 2.04
N ILE A 38 4.91 -9.60 2.35
CA ILE A 38 3.45 -9.67 2.19
C ILE A 38 2.76 -8.70 3.14
N ASP A 39 3.18 -8.68 4.40
CA ASP A 39 2.60 -7.80 5.40
C ASP A 39 2.77 -6.33 5.02
N GLU A 40 3.96 -5.94 4.61
CA GLU A 40 4.23 -4.56 4.16
C GLU A 40 3.40 -4.18 2.95
N TYR A 41 3.32 -5.07 1.97
CA TYR A 41 2.55 -4.81 0.75
C TYR A 41 1.07 -4.65 1.06
N VAL A 42 0.51 -5.61 1.79
CA VAL A 42 -0.92 -5.60 2.11
C VAL A 42 -1.28 -4.38 2.96
N SER A 43 -0.50 -4.10 3.99
CA SER A 43 -0.74 -2.95 4.86
C SER A 43 -0.70 -1.64 4.08
N ARG A 44 0.27 -1.49 3.19
CA ARG A 44 0.40 -0.29 2.37
C ARG A 44 -0.78 -0.13 1.41
N GLU A 45 -1.17 -1.21 0.75
CA GLU A 45 -2.28 -1.17 -0.19
C GLU A 45 -3.63 -0.97 0.49
N GLU A 46 -3.82 -1.53 1.67
CA GLU A 46 -5.02 -1.29 2.47
C GLU A 46 -5.13 0.18 2.86
N LYS A 47 -4.02 0.76 3.31
CA LYS A 47 -3.98 2.18 3.65
C LYS A 47 -4.30 3.05 2.44
N ARG A 48 -3.71 2.73 1.29
CA ARG A 48 -3.96 3.44 0.04
C ARG A 48 -5.43 3.36 -0.36
N GLU A 49 -6.04 2.17 -0.26
CA GLU A 49 -7.43 1.95 -0.60
C GLU A 49 -8.36 2.74 0.34
N GLN A 50 -8.06 2.74 1.64
CA GLN A 50 -8.83 3.50 2.61
C GLN A 50 -8.79 5.00 2.28
N LEU A 51 -7.63 5.53 1.95
CA LEU A 51 -7.47 6.92 1.58
C LEU A 51 -8.20 7.25 0.27
N ARG A 52 -8.20 6.30 -0.67
CA ARG A 52 -8.95 6.46 -1.92
C ARG A 52 -10.45 6.56 -1.65
N LEU A 53 -10.97 5.73 -0.76
CA LEU A 53 -12.39 5.76 -0.39
C LEU A 53 -12.75 7.06 0.33
N GLU A 54 -11.89 7.54 1.21
CA GLU A 54 -12.07 8.82 1.89
C GLU A 54 -12.10 9.98 0.88
N THR A 55 -11.28 9.87 -0.16
CA THR A 55 -11.23 10.85 -1.23
C THR A 55 -12.50 10.86 -2.07
N ILE A 56 -13.04 9.69 -2.37
CA ILE A 56 -14.32 9.59 -3.08
C ILE A 56 -15.43 10.26 -2.26
N ALA A 57 -15.42 10.04 -0.94
CA ALA A 57 -16.37 10.68 -0.05
C ALA A 57 -16.21 12.20 -0.06
N ALA A 58 -14.98 12.69 -0.10
CA ALA A 58 -14.69 14.11 -0.19
C ALA A 58 -15.15 14.70 -1.54
N TRP A 59 -15.04 13.93 -2.62
CA TRP A 59 -15.53 14.32 -3.93
C TRP A 59 -17.05 14.46 -3.95
N GLU A 60 -17.75 13.51 -3.33
CA GLU A 60 -19.20 13.57 -3.20
C GLU A 60 -19.61 14.79 -2.37
N GLU A 61 -18.87 15.08 -1.33
CA GLU A 61 -19.08 16.27 -0.51
C GLU A 61 -18.88 17.54 -1.33
N TYR A 62 -17.86 17.57 -2.20
CA TYR A 62 -17.63 18.69 -3.11
C TYR A 62 -18.82 18.93 -4.02
N GLN A 63 -19.38 17.87 -4.59
CA GLN A 63 -20.56 18.00 -5.47
C GLN A 63 -21.74 18.62 -4.74
N ARG A 64 -21.80 18.43 -3.44
CA ARG A 64 -22.85 18.99 -2.59
C ARG A 64 -22.54 20.40 -2.10
N THR A 65 -21.28 20.68 -1.77
CA THR A 65 -20.86 21.92 -1.11
C THR A 65 -20.04 22.87 -1.99
N GLY A 66 -19.49 22.39 -3.11
CA GLY A 66 -18.59 23.15 -3.97
C GLY A 66 -17.12 23.11 -3.58
N LEU A 67 -16.76 22.39 -2.51
CA LEU A 67 -15.36 22.21 -2.12
C LEU A 67 -14.80 20.95 -2.76
N HIS A 68 -13.60 21.04 -3.31
CA HIS A 68 -13.02 19.89 -4.01
C HIS A 68 -11.51 19.86 -4.00
N VAL A 69 -10.99 18.68 -4.39
CA VAL A 69 -9.59 18.43 -4.71
C VAL A 69 -9.54 18.11 -6.19
N THR A 70 -8.59 18.64 -6.93
CA THR A 70 -8.46 18.34 -8.37
C THR A 70 -7.95 16.92 -8.59
N ASP A 71 -8.24 16.35 -9.77
CA ASP A 71 -7.75 15.03 -10.14
C ASP A 71 -6.23 14.97 -10.11
N GLU A 72 -5.57 16.03 -10.58
CA GLU A 72 -4.11 16.11 -10.57
C GLU A 72 -3.53 16.08 -9.16
N GLU A 73 -4.13 16.87 -8.26
CA GLU A 73 -3.73 16.86 -6.84
C GLU A 73 -3.90 15.48 -6.22
N MET A 74 -4.98 14.81 -6.58
CA MET A 74 -5.28 13.48 -6.08
C MET A 74 -4.27 12.47 -6.58
N ASP A 75 -3.99 12.48 -7.89
CA ASP A 75 -3.05 11.55 -8.50
C ASP A 75 -1.64 11.73 -7.93
N GLU A 76 -1.19 12.97 -7.75
CA GLU A 76 0.10 13.27 -7.12
C GLU A 76 0.17 12.69 -5.71
N TRP A 77 -0.86 12.90 -4.94
CA TRP A 77 -0.91 12.42 -3.57
C TRP A 77 -0.89 10.90 -3.49
N LEU A 78 -1.70 10.24 -4.32
CA LEU A 78 -1.74 8.78 -4.38
C LEU A 78 -0.40 8.20 -4.83
N ASP A 79 0.27 8.85 -5.78
CA ASP A 79 1.59 8.43 -6.24
C ASP A 79 2.62 8.53 -5.12
N LYS A 80 2.60 9.60 -4.34
CA LYS A 80 3.48 9.76 -3.18
C LYS A 80 3.26 8.65 -2.15
N LEU A 81 2.00 8.34 -1.87
CA LEU A 81 1.67 7.24 -0.93
C LEU A 81 2.13 5.89 -1.47
N GLY A 82 1.97 5.67 -2.78
CA GLY A 82 2.43 4.45 -3.42
C GLY A 82 3.94 4.29 -3.40
N ALA A 83 4.67 5.41 -3.38
CA ALA A 83 6.13 5.42 -3.26
C ALA A 83 6.61 5.29 -1.81
N GLY A 84 5.70 5.19 -0.86
CA GLY A 84 6.03 5.07 0.56
C GLY A 84 6.22 6.39 1.28
N GLU A 85 5.94 7.49 0.63
CA GLU A 85 6.01 8.81 1.24
C GLU A 85 4.76 9.06 2.08
N ASP A 86 4.95 9.60 3.28
CA ASP A 86 3.85 9.95 4.16
C ASP A 86 3.51 11.42 3.96
N ALA A 87 2.69 11.68 2.94
CA ALA A 87 2.29 13.03 2.59
C ALA A 87 0.85 13.31 3.06
N PRO A 88 0.55 14.51 3.54
CA PRO A 88 -0.82 14.87 3.90
C PRO A 88 -1.70 14.92 2.63
N PRO A 89 -3.00 14.62 2.76
CA PRO A 89 -3.91 14.74 1.62
C PRO A 89 -4.03 16.19 1.15
N PRO A 90 -4.27 16.42 -0.14
CA PRO A 90 -4.44 17.77 -0.64
C PRO A 90 -5.66 18.46 0.00
N ALA A 91 -5.54 19.74 0.23
CA ALA A 91 -6.64 20.52 0.79
C ALA A 91 -7.75 20.71 -0.26
N CYS A 92 -8.99 20.60 0.18
CA CYS A 92 -10.13 20.89 -0.68
C CYS A 92 -10.20 22.40 -0.97
N HIS A 93 -10.54 22.74 -2.19
CA HIS A 93 -10.71 24.13 -2.60
C HIS A 93 -11.86 24.28 -3.61
N VAL A 94 -12.28 25.48 -3.81
CA VAL A 94 -13.37 25.78 -4.74
C VAL A 94 -12.83 26.18 -6.10
#